data_8b1b43fc2a931de24f840b7db188ae4c
#
_entry.id   8b1b43fc2a931de24f840b7db188ae4c
#
_cell.length_a   1.000
_cell.length_b   1.000
_cell.length_c   1.000
_cell.angle_alpha   90.00
_cell.angle_beta   90.00
_cell.angle_gamma   90.00
#
_symmetry.space_group_name_H-M   'P 1'
#
loop_
_entity.id
_entity.type
_entity.pdbx_description
1 polymer ?
#
loop_
_entity_poly.entity_id
_entity_poly.type
_entity_poly.pdbx_seq_one_letter_code
_entity_poly.pdbx_strand_id
1 'polypeptide(L)'
;TMERYLYKAGFGVRQMQMYNDARKSSSKRFCKPHRMMLIQGDIKYGIKLPIGRNGAMVQTYLSSAIDDHSRYVIQSEFYASQEESIVEDTFRKVVLKAGKFDACYFDNGSQYIAKQLKLSLGKLGITIRHAPRASGKSKGKCEKFHQVVDSYLREAKAHQIRTLEQLNQYWGIFLEEYYHKKPHEGIREY
;
A
#
# COMPACT_ATOMS: atom_id res chain seq x y z
N THR A 1 -31.14 -35.76 11.91
CA THR A 1 -31.07 -34.35 11.47
C THR A 1 -30.11 -34.20 10.31
N MET A 2 -30.34 -33.26 9.44
CA MET A 2 -29.52 -32.94 8.25
C MET A 2 -28.04 -32.74 8.61
N GLU A 3 -27.73 -32.07 9.70
CA GLU A 3 -26.36 -31.88 10.21
C GLU A 3 -25.62 -33.19 10.45
N ARG A 4 -26.30 -34.21 10.99
CA ARG A 4 -25.69 -35.52 11.28
C ARG A 4 -25.32 -36.29 9.99
N TYR A 5 -26.11 -36.11 8.93
CA TYR A 5 -25.80 -36.65 7.62
C TYR A 5 -24.63 -35.93 6.95
N LEU A 6 -24.63 -34.60 6.99
CA LEU A 6 -23.51 -33.79 6.49
C LEU A 6 -22.21 -34.10 7.20
N TYR A 7 -22.23 -34.26 8.53
CA TYR A 7 -21.05 -34.64 9.30
C TYR A 7 -20.51 -36.01 8.89
N LYS A 8 -21.39 -37.03 8.75
CA LYS A 8 -21.02 -38.37 8.30
C LYS A 8 -20.49 -38.40 6.86
N ALA A 9 -20.96 -37.52 6.01
CA ALA A 9 -20.50 -37.36 4.63
C ALA A 9 -19.20 -36.52 4.48
N GLY A 10 -18.58 -36.09 5.59
CA GLY A 10 -17.34 -35.31 5.54
C GLY A 10 -17.53 -33.80 5.37
N PHE A 11 -18.76 -33.30 5.47
CA PHE A 11 -19.09 -31.87 5.34
C PHE A 11 -19.35 -31.17 6.68
N GLY A 12 -18.83 -31.70 7.80
CA GLY A 12 -18.89 -31.00 9.08
C GLY A 12 -18.10 -29.72 9.08
N VAL A 13 -18.50 -28.73 9.91
CA VAL A 13 -17.87 -27.40 9.97
C VAL A 13 -16.34 -27.49 10.11
N ARG A 14 -15.84 -28.37 11.01
CA ARG A 14 -14.41 -28.59 11.22
C ARG A 14 -13.71 -29.18 10.00
N GLN A 15 -14.35 -30.13 9.32
CA GLN A 15 -13.84 -30.78 8.10
C GLN A 15 -13.79 -29.78 6.93
N MET A 16 -14.81 -28.95 6.79
CA MET A 16 -14.83 -27.85 5.79
C MET A 16 -13.80 -26.78 6.10
N GLN A 17 -13.56 -26.47 7.39
CA GLN A 17 -12.47 -25.57 7.78
C GLN A 17 -11.10 -26.12 7.40
N MET A 18 -10.81 -27.38 7.74
CA MET A 18 -9.55 -28.03 7.36
C MET A 18 -9.35 -28.08 5.85
N TYR A 19 -10.39 -28.37 5.08
CA TYR A 19 -10.36 -28.37 3.62
C TYR A 19 -10.09 -26.95 3.06
N ASN A 20 -10.75 -25.93 3.60
CA ASN A 20 -10.53 -24.55 3.23
C ASN A 20 -9.13 -24.05 3.62
N ASP A 21 -8.60 -24.47 4.76
CA ASP A 21 -7.26 -24.10 5.21
C ASP A 21 -6.18 -24.78 4.37
N ALA A 22 -6.37 -26.03 3.98
CA ALA A 22 -5.49 -26.73 3.03
C ALA A 22 -5.47 -26.03 1.64
N ARG A 23 -6.61 -25.50 1.17
CA ARG A 23 -6.67 -24.70 -0.05
C ARG A 23 -6.07 -23.30 0.10
N LYS A 24 -6.17 -22.69 1.29
CA LYS A 24 -5.57 -21.38 1.59
C LYS A 24 -4.04 -21.42 1.65
N SER A 25 -3.44 -22.57 1.92
CA SER A 25 -1.98 -22.71 2.08
C SER A 25 -1.20 -22.53 0.75
N SER A 26 -1.85 -22.54 -0.40
CA SER A 26 -1.20 -22.50 -1.71
C SER A 26 -1.00 -21.09 -2.29
N SER A 27 -1.31 -20.01 -1.57
CA SER A 27 -0.98 -18.68 -2.08
C SER A 27 0.51 -18.40 -1.92
N LYS A 28 1.28 -18.73 -2.95
CA LYS A 28 2.70 -18.38 -3.03
C LYS A 28 2.87 -16.87 -2.83
N ARG A 29 3.85 -16.49 -2.02
CA ARG A 29 4.26 -15.08 -1.88
C ARG A 29 4.65 -14.58 -3.26
N PHE A 30 3.91 -13.60 -3.76
CA PHE A 30 4.19 -12.99 -5.04
C PHE A 30 5.35 -11.99 -4.87
N CYS A 31 6.41 -12.14 -5.64
CA CYS A 31 7.51 -11.19 -5.73
C CYS A 31 8.00 -11.11 -7.18
N LYS A 32 8.19 -9.91 -7.69
CA LYS A 32 8.80 -9.72 -9.01
C LYS A 32 10.29 -10.03 -8.95
N PRO A 33 10.88 -10.63 -10.02
CA PRO A 33 12.30 -11.00 -10.04
C PRO A 33 13.24 -9.80 -10.04
N HIS A 34 12.81 -8.64 -10.54
CA HIS A 34 13.65 -7.45 -10.64
C HIS A 34 12.91 -6.20 -10.16
N ARG A 35 13.70 -5.22 -9.68
CA ARG A 35 13.20 -3.88 -9.33
C ARG A 35 12.56 -3.20 -10.54
N MET A 36 11.64 -2.29 -10.31
CA MET A 36 10.91 -1.49 -11.31
C MET A 36 9.99 -2.29 -12.25
N MET A 37 9.85 -3.60 -12.07
CA MET A 37 8.87 -4.40 -12.80
C MET A 37 7.44 -4.20 -12.31
N LEU A 38 7.28 -3.87 -11.03
CA LEU A 38 5.97 -3.62 -10.44
C LEU A 38 6.07 -2.64 -9.27
N ILE A 39 5.37 -1.55 -9.36
CA ILE A 39 5.23 -0.57 -8.28
C ILE A 39 3.84 -0.74 -7.65
N GLN A 40 3.79 -0.99 -6.35
CA GLN A 40 2.54 -1.06 -5.60
C GLN A 40 2.18 0.33 -5.08
N GLY A 41 1.01 0.82 -5.44
CA GLY A 41 0.46 2.08 -4.94
C GLY A 41 -0.60 1.84 -3.87
N ASP A 42 -0.56 2.61 -2.79
CA ASP A 42 -1.58 2.57 -1.75
C ASP A 42 -1.75 3.92 -1.05
N ILE A 43 -2.96 4.16 -0.52
CA ILE A 43 -3.29 5.34 0.28
C ILE A 43 -3.65 4.90 1.69
N LYS A 44 -3.05 5.56 2.68
CA LYS A 44 -3.33 5.33 4.10
C LYS A 44 -3.76 6.60 4.79
N TYR A 45 -4.72 6.49 5.70
CA TYR A 45 -5.09 7.60 6.59
C TYR A 45 -3.91 7.98 7.48
N GLY A 46 -3.57 9.29 7.50
CA GLY A 46 -2.59 9.89 8.38
C GLY A 46 -3.22 10.42 9.68
N ILE A 47 -2.55 11.37 10.31
CA ILE A 47 -3.10 12.11 11.47
C ILE A 47 -3.93 13.29 11.00
N LYS A 48 -4.81 13.79 11.87
CA LYS A 48 -5.49 15.08 11.65
C LYS A 48 -4.58 16.22 12.09
N LEU A 49 -4.49 17.27 11.26
CA LEU A 49 -3.71 18.47 11.52
C LEU A 49 -4.60 19.72 11.54
N PRO A 50 -4.26 20.74 12.35
CA PRO A 50 -5.02 21.99 12.44
C PRO A 50 -4.71 22.96 11.29
N ILE A 51 -4.81 22.48 10.05
CA ILE A 51 -4.42 23.18 8.82
C ILE A 51 -5.62 23.69 7.99
N GLY A 52 -6.83 23.45 8.46
CA GLY A 52 -8.03 23.97 7.84
C GLY A 52 -8.30 25.44 8.19
N ARG A 53 -9.34 26.00 7.58
CA ARG A 53 -9.75 27.37 7.85
C ARG A 53 -10.01 27.58 9.36
N ASN A 54 -9.44 28.64 9.93
CA ASN A 54 -9.51 28.93 11.38
C ASN A 54 -8.96 27.81 12.29
N GLY A 55 -7.96 27.07 11.81
CA GLY A 55 -7.35 25.97 12.58
C GLY A 55 -8.20 24.70 12.67
N ALA A 56 -9.18 24.54 11.78
CA ALA A 56 -9.98 23.33 11.71
C ALA A 56 -9.09 22.09 11.44
N MET A 57 -9.45 20.98 12.09
CA MET A 57 -8.71 19.72 11.96
C MET A 57 -9.02 19.06 10.61
N VAL A 58 -7.99 18.91 9.77
CA VAL A 58 -8.06 18.27 8.47
C VAL A 58 -7.40 16.91 8.50
N GLN A 59 -8.07 15.89 7.98
CA GLN A 59 -7.53 14.56 7.83
C GLN A 59 -6.43 14.55 6.76
N THR A 60 -5.26 14.00 7.09
CA THR A 60 -4.20 13.79 6.11
C THR A 60 -4.21 12.37 5.56
N TYR A 61 -3.67 12.19 4.36
CA TYR A 61 -3.62 10.93 3.63
C TYR A 61 -2.21 10.71 3.11
N LEU A 62 -1.63 9.55 3.40
CA LEU A 62 -0.33 9.15 2.89
C LEU A 62 -0.54 8.41 1.57
N SER A 63 -0.04 8.97 0.47
CA SER A 63 0.04 8.26 -0.80
C SER A 63 1.46 7.71 -0.98
N SER A 64 1.58 6.43 -1.27
CA SER A 64 2.86 5.73 -1.31
C SER A 64 3.01 4.87 -2.56
N ALA A 65 4.21 4.80 -3.09
CA ALA A 65 4.60 3.95 -4.20
C ALA A 65 5.84 3.12 -3.81
N ILE A 66 5.65 1.78 -3.71
CA ILE A 66 6.63 0.83 -3.20
C ILE A 66 7.01 -0.14 -4.31
N ASP A 67 8.31 -0.34 -4.52
CA ASP A 67 8.79 -1.35 -5.45
C ASP A 67 8.53 -2.77 -4.90
N ASP A 68 7.90 -3.61 -5.72
CA ASP A 68 7.50 -4.97 -5.33
C ASP A 68 8.68 -5.89 -5.05
N HIS A 69 9.79 -5.71 -5.74
CA HIS A 69 11.00 -6.52 -5.57
C HIS A 69 11.81 -6.08 -4.35
N SER A 70 12.26 -4.84 -4.33
CA SER A 70 13.21 -4.32 -3.32
C SER A 70 12.56 -3.86 -2.02
N ARG A 71 11.25 -3.68 -1.99
CA ARG A 71 10.50 -3.03 -0.88
C ARG A 71 10.86 -1.54 -0.69
N TYR A 72 11.69 -1.00 -1.56
CA TYR A 72 12.06 0.40 -1.51
C TYR A 72 10.85 1.29 -1.77
N VAL A 73 10.66 2.29 -0.92
CA VAL A 73 9.61 3.30 -1.08
C VAL A 73 10.16 4.39 -1.98
N ILE A 74 9.77 4.37 -3.26
CA ILE A 74 10.28 5.32 -4.25
C ILE A 74 9.71 6.72 -3.99
N GLN A 75 8.43 6.78 -3.66
CA GLN A 75 7.73 8.01 -3.30
C GLN A 75 6.71 7.73 -2.21
N SER A 76 6.67 8.61 -1.22
CA SER A 76 5.64 8.57 -0.17
C SER A 76 5.51 9.95 0.44
N GLU A 77 4.30 10.49 0.49
CA GLU A 77 4.04 11.86 0.92
C GLU A 77 2.64 11.99 1.51
N PHE A 78 2.49 12.82 2.52
CA PHE A 78 1.19 13.16 3.12
C PHE A 78 0.56 14.33 2.38
N TYR A 79 -0.74 14.23 2.17
CA TYR A 79 -1.59 15.22 1.51
C TYR A 79 -2.78 15.59 2.40
N ALA A 80 -3.34 16.77 2.21
CA ALA A 80 -4.51 17.26 2.95
C ALA A 80 -5.84 16.85 2.31
N SER A 81 -5.83 16.13 1.19
CA SER A 81 -7.02 15.62 0.50
C SER A 81 -6.83 14.17 0.07
N GLN A 82 -7.91 13.50 -0.30
CA GLN A 82 -7.91 12.13 -0.84
C GLN A 82 -8.37 12.12 -2.32
N GLU A 83 -8.08 13.17 -3.05
CA GLU A 83 -8.46 13.28 -4.45
C GLU A 83 -7.57 12.43 -5.37
N GLU A 84 -8.04 12.21 -6.60
CA GLU A 84 -7.29 11.50 -7.64
C GLU A 84 -5.91 12.13 -7.93
N SER A 85 -5.83 13.46 -7.82
CA SER A 85 -4.63 14.25 -8.04
C SER A 85 -3.43 13.82 -7.20
N ILE A 86 -3.64 13.31 -5.98
CA ILE A 86 -2.54 12.86 -5.11
C ILE A 86 -1.87 11.59 -5.65
N VAL A 87 -2.63 10.69 -6.26
CA VAL A 87 -2.09 9.49 -6.89
C VAL A 87 -1.30 9.85 -8.13
N GLU A 88 -1.85 10.75 -8.96
CA GLU A 88 -1.18 11.25 -10.17
C GLU A 88 0.13 11.96 -9.82
N ASP A 89 0.14 12.83 -8.81
CA ASP A 89 1.36 13.49 -8.32
C ASP A 89 2.38 12.49 -7.79
N THR A 90 1.93 11.50 -7.02
CA THR A 90 2.81 10.43 -6.50
C THR A 90 3.50 9.69 -7.64
N PHE A 91 2.75 9.24 -8.66
CA PHE A 91 3.34 8.47 -9.76
C PHE A 91 4.14 9.33 -10.73
N ARG A 92 3.78 10.61 -10.90
CA ARG A 92 4.62 11.59 -11.59
C ARG A 92 5.99 11.72 -10.91
N LYS A 93 6.03 11.85 -9.57
CA LYS A 93 7.26 11.90 -8.78
C LYS A 93 8.05 10.58 -8.85
N VAL A 94 7.40 9.43 -8.91
CA VAL A 94 8.06 8.13 -9.13
C VAL A 94 8.81 8.13 -10.45
N VAL A 95 8.16 8.54 -11.54
CA VAL A 95 8.80 8.60 -12.87
C VAL A 95 9.96 9.60 -12.89
N LEU A 96 9.83 10.74 -12.24
CA LEU A 96 10.90 11.74 -12.16
C LEU A 96 12.10 11.26 -11.34
N LYS A 97 11.89 10.50 -10.27
CA LYS A 97 12.96 10.02 -9.37
C LYS A 97 13.66 8.76 -9.90
N ALA A 98 12.90 7.81 -10.41
CA ALA A 98 13.40 6.47 -10.71
C ALA A 98 13.27 6.07 -12.19
N GLY A 99 12.68 6.93 -13.01
CA GLY A 99 12.44 6.65 -14.42
C GLY A 99 11.20 5.79 -14.67
N LYS A 100 11.09 5.25 -15.89
CA LYS A 100 10.00 4.40 -16.32
C LYS A 100 10.05 3.05 -15.60
N PHE A 101 8.89 2.50 -15.28
CA PHE A 101 8.69 1.17 -14.73
C PHE A 101 7.64 0.40 -15.57
N ASP A 102 7.55 -0.93 -15.43
CA ASP A 102 6.74 -1.75 -16.33
C ASP A 102 5.24 -1.71 -15.97
N ALA A 103 4.92 -1.84 -14.69
CA ALA A 103 3.54 -1.89 -14.25
C ALA A 103 3.33 -1.30 -12.86
N CYS A 104 2.13 -0.78 -12.60
CA CYS A 104 1.65 -0.46 -11.26
C CYS A 104 0.54 -1.41 -10.81
N TYR A 105 0.42 -1.57 -9.50
CA TYR A 105 -0.57 -2.44 -8.87
C TYR A 105 -1.33 -1.67 -7.80
N PHE A 106 -2.63 -1.59 -7.97
CA PHE A 106 -3.54 -0.85 -7.11
C PHE A 106 -4.64 -1.75 -6.55
N ASP A 107 -5.30 -1.28 -5.50
CA ASP A 107 -6.62 -1.79 -5.15
C ASP A 107 -7.69 -1.27 -6.14
N ASN A 108 -8.96 -1.60 -5.83
CA ASN A 108 -10.09 -1.13 -6.63
C ASN A 108 -10.66 0.20 -6.08
N GLY A 109 -9.87 1.00 -5.36
CA GLY A 109 -10.27 2.32 -4.91
C GLY A 109 -10.55 3.26 -6.09
N SER A 110 -11.52 4.16 -5.93
CA SER A 110 -11.93 5.10 -6.98
C SER A 110 -10.77 5.97 -7.49
N GLN A 111 -9.83 6.33 -6.61
CA GLN A 111 -8.65 7.15 -6.94
C GLN A 111 -7.73 6.49 -7.98
N TYR A 112 -7.73 5.13 -8.06
CA TYR A 112 -6.89 4.37 -8.99
C TYR A 112 -7.60 4.00 -10.29
N ILE A 113 -8.92 4.22 -10.36
CA ILE A 113 -9.73 3.97 -11.54
C ILE A 113 -9.83 5.21 -12.44
N ALA A 114 -9.33 6.36 -11.95
CA ALA A 114 -9.37 7.64 -12.63
C ALA A 114 -8.91 7.56 -14.08
N LYS A 115 -9.70 8.13 -14.96
CA LYS A 115 -9.42 8.15 -16.41
C LYS A 115 -8.10 8.87 -16.70
N GLN A 116 -7.82 9.96 -15.99
CA GLN A 116 -6.61 10.77 -16.18
C GLN A 116 -5.34 9.99 -15.84
N LEU A 117 -5.31 9.31 -14.68
CA LEU A 117 -4.20 8.46 -14.29
C LEU A 117 -3.92 7.35 -15.33
N LYS A 118 -4.99 6.70 -15.83
CA LYS A 118 -4.88 5.68 -16.87
C LYS A 118 -4.29 6.22 -18.15
N LEU A 119 -4.71 7.41 -18.59
CA LEU A 119 -4.20 8.06 -19.79
C LEU A 119 -2.73 8.45 -19.63
N SER A 120 -2.36 9.03 -18.48
CA SER A 120 -1.00 9.48 -18.19
C SER A 120 -0.02 8.31 -18.17
N LEU A 121 -0.35 7.23 -17.42
CA LEU A 121 0.49 6.03 -17.35
C LEU A 121 0.50 5.27 -18.69
N GLY A 122 -0.63 5.19 -19.39
CA GLY A 122 -0.73 4.56 -20.71
C GLY A 122 0.14 5.23 -21.77
N LYS A 123 0.22 6.57 -21.79
CA LYS A 123 1.14 7.31 -22.68
C LYS A 123 2.61 6.98 -22.44
N LEU A 124 2.97 6.63 -21.20
CA LEU A 124 4.31 6.19 -20.84
C LEU A 124 4.53 4.69 -21.09
N GLY A 125 3.50 3.96 -21.57
CA GLY A 125 3.55 2.52 -21.77
C GLY A 125 3.63 1.73 -20.45
N ILE A 126 3.10 2.28 -19.35
CA ILE A 126 3.04 1.63 -18.04
C ILE A 126 1.72 0.89 -17.92
N THR A 127 1.77 -0.40 -17.59
CA THR A 127 0.57 -1.24 -17.43
C THR A 127 -0.05 -1.04 -16.05
N ILE A 128 -1.36 -0.80 -15.98
CA ILE A 128 -2.11 -0.74 -14.74
C ILE A 128 -2.72 -2.11 -14.44
N ARG A 129 -2.51 -2.61 -13.22
CA ARG A 129 -3.08 -3.85 -12.69
C ARG A 129 -3.84 -3.56 -11.41
N HIS A 130 -5.00 -4.18 -11.26
CA HIS A 130 -5.81 -4.07 -10.06
C HIS A 130 -5.84 -5.39 -9.30
N ALA A 131 -5.94 -5.30 -7.96
CA ALA A 131 -6.11 -6.46 -7.10
C ALA A 131 -7.43 -7.17 -7.44
N PRO A 132 -7.46 -8.51 -7.51
CA PRO A 132 -8.71 -9.24 -7.60
C PRO A 132 -9.61 -8.91 -6.41
N ARG A 133 -10.93 -8.80 -6.64
CA ARG A 133 -11.89 -8.58 -5.55
C ARG A 133 -11.74 -9.67 -4.49
N ALA A 134 -11.75 -9.29 -3.22
CA ALA A 134 -11.62 -10.17 -2.04
C ALA A 134 -10.26 -10.90 -1.88
N SER A 135 -9.17 -10.47 -2.52
CA SER A 135 -7.85 -11.07 -2.31
C SER A 135 -6.99 -10.22 -1.36
N GLY A 136 -7.23 -10.30 -0.05
CA GLY A 136 -6.43 -9.60 0.98
C GLY A 136 -4.94 -9.99 0.96
N LYS A 137 -4.60 -11.19 0.47
CA LYS A 137 -3.23 -11.70 0.41
C LYS A 137 -2.32 -11.02 -0.62
N SER A 138 -2.88 -10.36 -1.63
CA SER A 138 -2.11 -9.70 -2.69
C SER A 138 -1.44 -8.39 -2.26
N LYS A 139 -1.83 -7.83 -1.11
CA LYS A 139 -1.33 -6.57 -0.55
C LYS A 139 -0.48 -6.71 0.72
N GLY A 140 -0.08 -7.91 1.11
CA GLY A 140 0.69 -8.15 2.33
C GLY A 140 1.96 -7.29 2.48
N LYS A 141 2.53 -6.81 1.37
CA LYS A 141 3.68 -5.90 1.37
C LYS A 141 3.28 -4.48 1.80
N CYS A 142 2.19 -3.95 1.24
CA CYS A 142 1.63 -2.67 1.65
C CYS A 142 1.13 -2.72 3.11
N GLU A 143 0.52 -3.83 3.53
CA GLU A 143 0.09 -4.04 4.93
C GLU A 143 1.28 -3.98 5.90
N LYS A 144 2.40 -4.63 5.57
CA LYS A 144 3.63 -4.55 6.37
C LYS A 144 4.21 -3.14 6.41
N PHE A 145 4.22 -2.45 5.29
CA PHE A 145 4.61 -1.05 5.24
C PHE A 145 3.67 -0.17 6.08
N HIS A 146 2.36 -0.39 6.02
CA HIS A 146 1.39 0.34 6.81
C HIS A 146 1.59 0.16 8.33
N GLN A 147 2.07 -1.00 8.80
CA GLN A 147 2.44 -1.18 10.21
C GLN A 147 3.62 -0.27 10.60
N VAL A 148 4.58 -0.06 9.70
CA VAL A 148 5.70 0.87 9.92
C VAL A 148 5.19 2.32 9.92
N VAL A 149 4.29 2.67 8.99
CA VAL A 149 3.63 3.99 8.97
C VAL A 149 2.90 4.25 10.29
N ASP A 150 2.20 3.25 10.85
CA ASP A 150 1.49 3.40 12.13
C ASP A 150 2.45 3.71 13.29
N SER A 151 3.67 3.15 13.27
CA SER A 151 4.71 3.50 14.26
C SER A 151 5.11 4.96 14.13
N TYR A 152 5.40 5.42 12.92
CA TYR A 152 5.71 6.83 12.66
C TYR A 152 4.57 7.76 13.08
N LEU A 153 3.32 7.44 12.76
CA LEU A 153 2.17 8.28 13.13
C LEU A 153 1.97 8.40 14.64
N ARG A 154 2.35 7.39 15.43
CA ARG A 154 2.36 7.48 16.89
C ARG A 154 3.41 8.47 17.38
N GLU A 155 4.63 8.43 16.82
CA GLU A 155 5.70 9.38 17.11
C GLU A 155 5.32 10.80 16.70
N ALA A 156 4.78 10.98 15.49
CA ALA A 156 4.31 12.27 14.99
C ALA A 156 3.27 12.92 15.91
N LYS A 157 2.35 12.13 16.49
CA LYS A 157 1.41 12.62 17.50
C LYS A 157 2.09 13.02 18.79
N ALA A 158 3.07 12.25 19.27
CA ALA A 158 3.80 12.54 20.48
C ALA A 158 4.63 13.84 20.35
N HIS A 159 5.18 14.10 19.19
CA HIS A 159 5.92 15.33 18.86
C HIS A 159 5.03 16.53 18.53
N GLN A 160 3.70 16.40 18.63
CA GLN A 160 2.74 17.47 18.40
C GLN A 160 2.92 18.20 17.06
N ILE A 161 3.19 17.46 15.99
CA ILE A 161 3.31 18.01 14.62
C ILE A 161 2.01 18.70 14.25
N ARG A 162 2.09 19.94 13.71
CA ARG A 162 0.94 20.79 13.43
C ARG A 162 0.82 21.21 11.98
N THR A 163 1.85 21.07 11.16
CA THR A 163 1.79 21.44 9.74
C THR A 163 2.07 20.24 8.82
N LEU A 164 1.59 20.33 7.59
CA LEU A 164 1.80 19.28 6.59
C LEU A 164 3.27 19.20 6.18
N GLU A 165 3.95 20.33 6.10
CA GLU A 165 5.39 20.42 5.80
C GLU A 165 6.22 19.70 6.86
N GLN A 166 5.96 19.96 8.14
CA GLN A 166 6.62 19.26 9.24
C GLN A 166 6.37 17.76 9.17
N LEU A 167 5.10 17.34 8.95
CA LEU A 167 4.75 15.94 8.83
C LEU A 167 5.54 15.26 7.71
N ASN A 168 5.65 15.89 6.55
CA ASN A 168 6.38 15.36 5.40
C ASN A 168 7.89 15.38 5.60
N GLN A 169 8.43 16.43 6.20
CA GLN A 169 9.87 16.53 6.48
C GLN A 169 10.32 15.39 7.42
N TYR A 170 9.64 15.21 8.55
CA TYR A 170 9.96 14.12 9.49
C TYR A 170 9.69 12.74 8.88
N TRP A 171 8.66 12.61 8.05
CA TRP A 171 8.39 11.38 7.32
C TRP A 171 9.53 11.02 6.36
N GLY A 172 10.05 11.98 5.60
CA GLY A 172 11.21 11.78 4.74
C GLY A 172 12.44 11.31 5.50
N ILE A 173 12.76 11.94 6.63
CA ILE A 173 13.87 11.53 7.52
C ILE A 173 13.63 10.11 8.03
N PHE A 174 12.42 9.78 8.48
CA PHE A 174 12.09 8.45 8.98
C PHE A 174 12.24 7.36 7.89
N LEU A 175 11.85 7.66 6.64
CA LEU A 175 12.05 6.74 5.51
C LEU A 175 13.53 6.49 5.26
N GLU A 176 14.34 7.54 5.14
CA GLU A 176 15.76 7.43 4.79
C GLU A 176 16.59 6.84 5.93
N GLU A 177 16.38 7.29 7.16
CA GLU A 177 17.22 6.90 8.29
C GLU A 177 16.79 5.60 8.97
N TYR A 178 15.53 5.22 8.86
CA TYR A 178 14.99 4.04 9.52
C TYR A 178 14.49 2.98 8.55
N TYR A 179 13.52 3.31 7.69
CA TYR A 179 12.85 2.31 6.86
C TYR A 179 13.78 1.70 5.81
N HIS A 180 14.48 2.54 5.05
CA HIS A 180 15.36 2.08 3.97
C HIS A 180 16.64 1.40 4.46
N LYS A 181 17.08 1.68 5.70
CA LYS A 181 18.24 1.03 6.32
C LYS A 181 17.91 -0.30 6.98
N LYS A 182 16.62 -0.58 7.21
CA LYS A 182 16.19 -1.81 7.87
C LYS A 182 16.19 -2.99 6.90
N PRO A 183 16.81 -4.14 7.25
CA PRO A 183 16.70 -5.34 6.44
C PRO A 183 15.25 -5.83 6.35
N HIS A 184 14.79 -6.13 5.13
CA HIS A 184 13.47 -6.68 4.90
C HIS A 184 13.55 -8.22 4.80
N GLU A 185 12.85 -8.94 5.67
CA GLU A 185 12.87 -10.41 5.72
C GLU A 185 12.51 -11.08 4.38
N GLY A 186 11.64 -10.45 3.59
CA GLY A 186 11.23 -10.97 2.29
C GLY A 186 12.25 -10.85 1.16
N ILE A 187 13.45 -10.30 1.44
CA ILE A 187 14.52 -10.09 0.45
C ILE A 187 15.81 -10.85 0.85
N ARG A 188 15.84 -11.51 2.01
CA ARG A 188 17.04 -12.19 2.54
C ARG A 188 17.43 -13.45 1.77
N GLU A 189 16.60 -13.92 0.84
CA GLU A 189 16.82 -15.16 0.08
C GLU A 189 17.30 -14.89 -1.37
N TYR A 190 17.78 -13.66 -1.67
CA TYR A 190 18.29 -13.30 -3.00
C TYR A 190 19.68 -12.69 -2.91
#